data_30c1b85d71a053695a6a78f05e0a217b
#
_entry.id   30c1b85d71a053695a6a78f05e0a217b
#
_cell.length_a   1.000
_cell.length_b   1.000
_cell.length_c   1.000
_cell.angle_alpha   90.00
_cell.angle_beta   90.00
_cell.angle_gamma   90.00
#
_symmetry.space_group_name_H-M   'P 1'
#
loop_
_entity.id
_entity.type
_entity.pdbx_description
1 polymer ?
#
loop_
_entity_poly.entity_id
_entity_poly.type
_entity_poly.pdbx_seq_one_letter_code
_entity_poly.pdbx_strand_id
1 'polypeptide(L)'
;MKLALKGQDKDLWICDCSAAIENMLLAATDLGLGSSWVGIFPIEQRMETMRKILDIPSHVNPLGMVYLGHPVQVSEGRCRYREKAVYYQKYDPSRKLGKKDKPVKGHYA
;
A
#
# COMPACT_ATOMS: atom_id res chain seq x y z
N MET A 1 4.44 -2.46 -24.18
CA MET A 1 5.92 -2.64 -24.10
C MET A 1 6.20 -3.65 -22.99
N LYS A 2 6.61 -4.87 -23.32
CA LYS A 2 7.00 -5.87 -22.29
C LYS A 2 8.44 -5.57 -21.90
N LEU A 3 8.67 -4.90 -20.77
CA LEU A 3 9.99 -4.89 -20.16
C LEU A 3 10.19 -6.26 -19.51
N ALA A 4 10.93 -7.13 -20.18
CA ALA A 4 11.35 -8.40 -19.59
C ALA A 4 12.51 -8.13 -18.63
N LEU A 5 12.19 -7.82 -17.37
CA LEU A 5 13.19 -7.72 -16.31
C LEU A 5 13.73 -9.12 -16.02
N LYS A 6 15.06 -9.28 -16.04
CA LYS A 6 15.76 -10.53 -15.75
C LYS A 6 16.53 -10.39 -14.43
N GLY A 7 16.60 -11.48 -13.66
CA GLY A 7 17.43 -11.51 -12.46
C GLY A 7 16.80 -10.83 -11.24
N GLN A 8 17.54 -9.97 -10.55
CA GLN A 8 17.14 -9.34 -9.29
C GLN A 8 15.99 -8.33 -9.43
N ASP A 9 15.76 -7.82 -10.65
CA ASP A 9 14.74 -6.79 -10.91
C ASP A 9 13.32 -7.38 -11.13
N LYS A 10 13.20 -8.71 -11.13
CA LYS A 10 11.93 -9.39 -11.44
C LYS A 10 10.79 -9.06 -10.49
N ASP A 11 11.09 -8.62 -9.26
CA ASP A 11 10.09 -8.33 -8.23
C ASP A 11 9.70 -6.84 -8.16
N LEU A 12 10.29 -5.97 -8.99
CA LEU A 12 9.95 -4.54 -9.03
C LEU A 12 8.49 -4.27 -9.42
N TRP A 13 7.85 -5.20 -10.15
CA TRP A 13 6.43 -5.12 -10.46
C TRP A 13 5.54 -4.98 -9.20
N ILE A 14 6.00 -5.52 -8.06
CA ILE A 14 5.30 -5.38 -6.78
C ILE A 14 5.26 -3.91 -6.37
N CYS A 15 6.37 -3.21 -6.52
CA CYS A 15 6.46 -1.77 -6.22
C CYS A 15 5.58 -0.96 -7.17
N ASP A 16 5.63 -1.26 -8.48
CA ASP A 16 4.85 -0.56 -9.50
C ASP A 16 3.34 -0.71 -9.26
N CYS A 17 2.89 -1.93 -9.02
CA CYS A 17 1.48 -2.19 -8.72
C CYS A 17 1.06 -1.61 -7.37
N SER A 18 1.94 -1.61 -6.36
CA SER A 18 1.68 -0.99 -5.06
C SER A 18 1.52 0.52 -5.18
N ALA A 19 2.36 1.17 -5.98
CA ALA A 19 2.23 2.60 -6.26
C ALA A 19 0.92 2.93 -6.98
N ALA A 20 0.50 2.10 -7.93
CA ALA A 20 -0.79 2.26 -8.60
C ALA A 20 -1.97 2.12 -7.62
N ILE A 21 -1.91 1.14 -6.71
CA ILE A 21 -2.93 0.97 -5.66
C ILE A 21 -2.98 2.19 -4.75
N GLU A 22 -1.84 2.72 -4.30
CA GLU A 22 -1.80 3.90 -3.46
C GLU A 22 -2.45 5.12 -4.14
N ASN A 23 -2.19 5.31 -5.43
CA ASN A 23 -2.85 6.36 -6.21
C ASN A 23 -4.37 6.18 -6.24
N MET A 24 -4.88 4.95 -6.33
CA MET A 24 -6.33 4.68 -6.24
C MET A 24 -6.90 5.04 -4.86
N LEU A 25 -6.18 4.74 -3.77
CA LEU A 25 -6.62 5.08 -2.41
C LEU A 25 -6.68 6.59 -2.21
N LEU A 26 -5.68 7.33 -2.71
CA LEU A 26 -5.64 8.79 -2.65
C LEU A 26 -6.78 9.41 -3.47
N ALA A 27 -6.99 8.94 -4.70
CA ALA A 27 -8.07 9.41 -5.54
C ALA A 27 -9.46 9.13 -4.93
N ALA A 28 -9.65 7.95 -4.33
CA ALA A 28 -10.87 7.63 -3.61
C ALA A 28 -11.16 8.61 -2.47
N THR A 29 -10.13 8.96 -1.69
CA THR A 29 -10.23 9.93 -0.61
C THR A 29 -10.61 11.32 -1.13
N ASP A 30 -10.00 11.79 -2.22
CA ASP A 30 -10.30 13.07 -2.85
C ASP A 30 -11.75 13.15 -3.36
N LEU A 31 -12.27 12.02 -3.84
CA LEU A 31 -13.66 11.87 -4.28
C LEU A 31 -14.66 11.64 -3.13
N GLY A 32 -14.25 11.70 -1.88
CA GLY A 32 -15.10 11.44 -0.72
C GLY A 32 -15.52 9.98 -0.53
N LEU A 33 -14.80 9.05 -1.16
CA LEU A 33 -15.03 7.61 -1.02
C LEU A 33 -14.16 7.00 0.07
N GLY A 34 -14.68 5.98 0.70
CA GLY A 34 -13.91 5.06 1.53
C GLY A 34 -13.21 4.02 0.68
N SER A 35 -11.99 3.66 1.04
CA SER A 35 -11.21 2.63 0.35
C SER A 35 -10.44 1.75 1.31
N SER A 36 -10.18 0.51 0.89
CA SER A 36 -9.35 -0.42 1.67
C SER A 36 -8.54 -1.30 0.74
N TRP A 37 -7.24 -1.41 0.99
CA TRP A 37 -6.34 -2.29 0.28
C TRP A 37 -6.22 -3.64 1.01
N VAL A 38 -6.50 -4.73 0.29
CA VAL A 38 -6.31 -6.10 0.74
C VAL A 38 -5.19 -6.74 -0.06
N GLY A 39 -4.10 -7.14 0.62
CA GLY A 39 -2.99 -7.85 -0.01
C GLY A 39 -3.40 -9.27 -0.42
N ILE A 40 -3.12 -9.63 -1.67
CA ILE A 40 -3.35 -10.97 -2.22
C ILE A 40 -2.01 -11.70 -2.33
N PHE A 41 -1.07 -11.16 -3.11
CA PHE A 41 0.29 -11.68 -3.22
C PHE A 41 1.09 -11.43 -1.91
N PRO A 42 1.95 -12.36 -1.45
CA PRO A 42 2.31 -13.66 -2.02
C PRO A 42 1.53 -14.85 -1.42
N ILE A 43 0.32 -14.63 -0.91
CA ILE A 43 -0.46 -15.66 -0.23
C ILE A 43 -1.15 -16.55 -1.26
N GLU A 44 -0.61 -17.76 -1.48
CA GLU A 44 -1.05 -18.66 -2.55
C GLU A 44 -2.56 -18.95 -2.51
N GLN A 45 -3.11 -19.25 -1.34
CA GLN A 45 -4.54 -19.52 -1.18
C GLN A 45 -5.42 -18.35 -1.65
N ARG A 46 -4.99 -17.11 -1.39
CA ARG A 46 -5.71 -15.90 -1.85
C ARG A 46 -5.59 -15.72 -3.35
N MET A 47 -4.40 -15.96 -3.91
CA MET A 47 -4.18 -15.88 -5.36
C MET A 47 -5.01 -16.91 -6.12
N GLU A 48 -5.05 -18.14 -5.65
CA GLU A 48 -5.87 -19.19 -6.25
C GLU A 48 -7.38 -18.90 -6.18
N THR A 49 -7.83 -18.37 -5.04
CA THR A 49 -9.23 -17.96 -4.88
C THR A 49 -9.60 -16.86 -5.87
N MET A 50 -8.73 -15.83 -6.00
CA MET A 50 -8.95 -14.74 -6.95
C MET A 50 -8.93 -15.23 -8.40
N ARG A 51 -8.00 -16.13 -8.75
CA ARG A 51 -7.93 -16.72 -10.10
C ARG A 51 -9.23 -17.46 -10.44
N LYS A 52 -9.78 -18.23 -9.51
CA LYS A 52 -11.03 -18.96 -9.71
C LYS A 52 -12.25 -18.06 -9.85
N ILE A 53 -12.33 -16.99 -9.08
CA ILE A 53 -13.50 -16.08 -9.09
C ILE A 53 -13.50 -15.18 -10.32
N LEU A 54 -12.32 -14.73 -10.76
CA LEU A 54 -12.18 -13.73 -11.82
C LEU A 54 -11.60 -14.29 -13.13
N ASP A 55 -11.50 -15.63 -13.25
CA ASP A 55 -10.94 -16.32 -14.43
C ASP A 55 -9.54 -15.80 -14.82
N ILE A 56 -8.71 -15.49 -13.81
CA ILE A 56 -7.36 -14.98 -14.03
C ILE A 56 -6.45 -16.13 -14.47
N PRO A 57 -5.72 -16.00 -15.60
CA PRO A 57 -4.80 -17.02 -16.06
C PRO A 57 -3.67 -17.30 -15.05
N SER A 58 -3.18 -18.54 -15.01
CA SER A 58 -2.15 -18.99 -14.06
C SER A 58 -0.83 -18.21 -14.12
N HIS A 59 -0.50 -17.62 -15.26
CA HIS A 59 0.73 -16.80 -15.44
C HIS A 59 0.57 -15.36 -14.93
N VAL A 60 -0.61 -14.97 -14.44
CA VAL A 60 -0.86 -13.64 -13.88
C VAL A 60 -0.94 -13.76 -12.36
N ASN A 61 -0.22 -12.88 -11.67
CA ASN A 61 -0.22 -12.80 -10.21
C ASN A 61 -1.03 -11.59 -9.75
N PRO A 62 -2.20 -11.78 -9.12
CA PRO A 62 -2.93 -10.68 -8.51
C PRO A 62 -2.18 -10.18 -7.28
N LEU A 63 -1.78 -8.89 -7.27
CA LEU A 63 -1.05 -8.30 -6.16
C LEU A 63 -1.97 -7.98 -4.99
N GLY A 64 -3.09 -7.35 -5.27
CA GLY A 64 -4.01 -6.88 -4.25
C GLY A 64 -5.39 -6.58 -4.82
N MET A 65 -6.30 -6.29 -3.92
CA MET A 65 -7.66 -5.89 -4.24
C MET A 65 -7.98 -4.61 -3.48
N VAL A 66 -8.67 -3.69 -4.12
CA VAL A 66 -9.13 -2.44 -3.50
C VAL A 66 -10.65 -2.47 -3.41
N TYR A 67 -11.17 -2.32 -2.20
CA TYR A 67 -12.58 -2.05 -1.97
C TYR A 67 -12.82 -0.56 -2.03
N LEU A 68 -13.87 -0.15 -2.72
CA LEU A 68 -14.31 1.23 -2.83
C LEU A 68 -15.79 1.33 -2.48
N GLY A 69 -16.17 2.37 -1.75
CA GLY A 69 -17.57 2.59 -1.40
C GLY A 69 -17.80 3.88 -0.64
N HIS A 70 -19.06 4.22 -0.42
CA HIS A 70 -19.42 5.37 0.41
C HIS A 70 -19.19 5.02 1.88
N PRO A 71 -18.40 5.82 2.62
CA PRO A 71 -18.15 5.56 4.04
C PRO A 71 -19.41 5.83 4.86
N VAL A 72 -19.77 4.88 5.72
CA VAL A 72 -20.85 5.07 6.69
C VAL A 72 -20.42 6.04 7.81
N GLN A 73 -19.14 6.06 8.13
CA GLN A 73 -18.56 6.89 9.18
C GLN A 73 -17.23 7.46 8.68
N VAL A 74 -17.10 8.78 8.76
CA VAL A 74 -15.85 9.48 8.46
C VAL A 74 -15.04 9.59 9.74
N SER A 75 -13.87 8.98 9.79
CA SER A 75 -12.94 9.12 10.91
C SER A 75 -12.05 10.34 10.72
N GLU A 76 -11.74 11.01 11.83
CA GLU A 76 -10.73 12.07 11.79
C GLU A 76 -9.38 11.52 11.31
N GLY A 77 -8.71 12.27 10.43
CA GLY A 77 -7.38 11.94 9.93
C GLY A 77 -6.37 11.87 11.08
N ARG A 78 -5.51 10.84 11.07
CA ARG A 78 -4.43 10.70 12.04
C ARG A 78 -3.09 10.95 11.36
N CYS A 79 -2.34 11.91 11.86
CA CYS A 79 -0.95 12.07 11.45
C CYS A 79 -0.11 10.90 11.97
N ARG A 80 0.54 10.20 11.04
CA ARG A 80 1.46 9.09 11.37
C ARG A 80 2.92 9.48 11.19
N TYR A 81 3.20 10.76 10.96
CA TYR A 81 4.56 11.24 10.81
C TYR A 81 5.37 11.01 12.09
N ARG A 82 6.57 10.48 11.91
CA ARG A 82 7.53 10.23 13.00
C ARG A 82 8.87 10.83 12.61
N GLU A 83 9.20 11.97 13.15
CA GLU A 83 10.46 12.65 12.87
C GLU A 83 11.68 11.76 13.12
N LYS A 84 11.65 10.97 14.18
CA LYS A 84 12.75 10.05 14.52
C LYS A 84 12.98 8.94 13.49
N ALA A 85 12.00 8.67 12.61
CA ALA A 85 12.13 7.70 11.54
C ALA A 85 12.67 8.32 10.24
N VAL A 86 12.84 9.66 10.21
CA VAL A 86 13.36 10.37 9.05
C VAL A 86 14.85 10.62 9.24
N TYR A 87 15.64 10.16 8.29
CA TYR A 87 17.08 10.36 8.26
C TYR A 87 17.43 11.26 7.08
N TYR A 88 18.24 12.29 7.33
CA TYR A 88 18.72 13.19 6.29
C TYR A 88 20.10 12.75 5.82
N GLN A 89 20.24 12.50 4.51
CA GLN A 89 21.48 12.13 3.82
C GLN A 89 22.10 10.78 4.25
N LYS A 90 22.21 10.49 5.55
CA LYS A 90 22.83 9.29 6.07
C LYS A 90 21.97 8.64 7.13
N TYR A 91 21.95 7.31 7.15
CA TYR A 91 21.34 6.53 8.22
C TYR A 91 22.21 6.64 9.49
N ASP A 92 21.56 6.85 10.64
CA ASP A 92 22.22 6.91 11.94
C ASP A 92 21.71 5.74 12.82
N PRO A 93 22.54 4.69 13.04
CA PRO A 93 22.15 3.52 13.82
C PRO A 93 21.98 3.82 15.32
N SER A 94 22.50 4.96 15.81
CA SER A 94 22.35 5.38 17.22
C SER A 94 20.95 5.89 17.55
N ARG A 95 20.17 6.33 16.53
CA ARG A 95 18.79 6.80 16.69
C ARG A 95 17.86 5.61 16.93
N LYS A 96 17.56 5.33 18.19
CA LYS A 96 16.56 4.30 18.55
C LYS A 96 15.16 4.82 18.25
N LEU A 97 14.44 4.13 17.38
CA LEU A 97 12.99 4.29 17.23
C LEU A 97 12.34 3.86 18.54
N GLY A 98 11.92 4.83 19.38
CA GLY A 98 11.24 4.52 20.64
C GLY A 98 9.98 3.72 20.39
N LYS A 99 9.65 2.79 21.30
CA LYS A 99 8.35 2.12 21.30
C LYS A 99 7.27 3.21 21.41
N LYS A 100 6.53 3.45 20.31
CA LYS A 100 5.35 4.33 20.22
C LYS A 100 5.57 5.76 20.74
N ASP A 101 6.29 6.58 20.00
CA ASP A 101 6.08 8.02 20.10
C ASP A 101 4.61 8.30 19.74
N LYS A 102 3.90 9.03 20.60
CA LYS A 102 2.51 9.41 20.31
C LYS A 102 2.47 10.19 18.99
N PRO A 103 1.52 9.93 18.10
CA PRO A 103 1.42 10.69 16.87
C PRO A 103 1.24 12.17 17.18
N VAL A 104 1.99 13.01 16.48
CA VAL A 104 1.81 14.46 16.55
C VAL A 104 0.39 14.76 16.07
N LYS A 105 -0.41 15.43 16.90
CA LYS A 105 -1.71 15.96 16.47
C LYS A 105 -1.44 17.09 15.49
N GLY A 106 -1.42 16.78 14.20
CA GLY A 106 -1.37 17.76 13.14
C GLY A 106 -2.78 18.25 12.85
N HIS A 107 -2.99 19.54 12.93
CA HIS A 107 -4.15 20.16 12.32
C HIS A 107 -3.86 20.22 10.81
N TYR A 108 -4.47 19.33 10.05
CA TYR A 108 -4.59 19.53 8.61
C TYR A 108 -5.90 20.31 8.41
N ALA A 109 -5.71 21.56 8.07
CA ALA A 109 -6.80 22.37 7.57
C ALA A 109 -7.15 21.92 6.14
#